data_540440d78cbbae1c44b9df6b2137170e
#
_entry.id   540440d78cbbae1c44b9df6b2137170e
#
_cell.length_a   1.000
_cell.length_b   1.000
_cell.length_c   1.000
_cell.angle_alpha   90.00
_cell.angle_beta   90.00
_cell.angle_gamma   90.00
#
_symmetry.space_group_name_H-M   'P 1'
#
loop_
_entity.id
_entity.type
_entity.pdbx_description
1 polymer ?
#
loop_
_entity_poly.entity_id
_entity_poly.type
_entity_poly.pdbx_seq_one_letter_code
_entity_poly.pdbx_strand_id
1 'polypeptide(L)'
;MINILFCGNDKVFDGMLTTMLSILKRTKTKETFNFYIYTMDVTDIDPKYQALSQDMADFLDKVAKTYNENNKVILYDVIDLYNKEFRSSPNESCYCSPYTLLRLFSDMIEGMPDKLLYLDIDIMFNRDIELLWNIDVEGYEYAAARDHYGKYLVNPRYINAGVLLLNLKEIKETGLLIKARELIKRKKLKFADQSAIIRSTIKKKMLPQKYNDQKFLHKNRTIVRHFSRRLFWLPIPKIRNIKQWHIEEVHKRFHYHVFDDIYDEYLKLKEEYNK
;
A
#
# COMPACT_ATOMS: atom_id res chain seq x y z
N MET A 1 4.80 18.72 -3.54
CA MET A 1 4.19 17.59 -4.28
C MET A 1 4.35 16.32 -3.48
N ILE A 2 3.28 15.55 -3.32
CA ILE A 2 3.25 14.29 -2.56
C ILE A 2 3.09 13.13 -3.55
N ASN A 3 4.05 12.20 -3.52
CA ASN A 3 4.13 11.07 -4.44
C ASN A 3 3.73 9.79 -3.71
N ILE A 4 2.71 9.10 -4.21
CA ILE A 4 2.11 7.91 -3.60
C ILE A 4 2.15 6.77 -4.59
N LEU A 5 2.52 5.56 -4.15
CA LEU A 5 2.53 4.35 -4.95
C LEU A 5 1.52 3.34 -4.41
N PHE A 6 0.66 2.86 -5.29
CA PHE A 6 -0.17 1.68 -5.12
C PHE A 6 0.32 0.55 -6.03
N CYS A 7 0.13 -0.69 -5.59
CA CYS A 7 0.35 -1.88 -6.41
C CYS A 7 -0.89 -2.78 -6.33
N GLY A 8 -1.44 -3.16 -7.48
CA GLY A 8 -2.63 -4.00 -7.46
C GLY A 8 -3.22 -4.28 -8.84
N ASN A 9 -4.37 -4.91 -8.82
CA ASN A 9 -5.12 -5.33 -9.99
C ASN A 9 -6.57 -4.80 -9.93
N ASP A 10 -7.42 -5.21 -10.90
CA ASP A 10 -8.83 -4.83 -10.99
C ASP A 10 -9.62 -5.07 -9.69
N LYS A 11 -9.37 -6.20 -9.00
CA LYS A 11 -10.09 -6.62 -7.76
C LYS A 11 -9.88 -5.69 -6.58
N VAL A 12 -8.87 -4.83 -6.61
CA VAL A 12 -8.56 -3.92 -5.52
C VAL A 12 -8.86 -2.45 -5.84
N PHE A 13 -9.57 -2.20 -6.94
CA PHE A 13 -10.01 -0.85 -7.33
C PHE A 13 -10.75 -0.12 -6.21
N ASP A 14 -11.73 -0.79 -5.55
CA ASP A 14 -12.46 -0.24 -4.41
C ASP A 14 -11.52 0.17 -3.25
N GLY A 15 -10.45 -0.59 -3.05
CA GLY A 15 -9.42 -0.30 -2.06
C GLY A 15 -8.60 0.95 -2.42
N MET A 16 -8.18 1.07 -3.69
CA MET A 16 -7.46 2.25 -4.17
C MET A 16 -8.32 3.50 -4.05
N LEU A 17 -9.58 3.44 -4.51
CA LEU A 17 -10.51 4.57 -4.45
C LEU A 17 -10.75 5.01 -2.99
N THR A 18 -11.07 4.09 -2.08
CA THR A 18 -11.31 4.43 -0.67
C THR A 18 -10.06 4.96 0.03
N THR A 19 -8.88 4.40 -0.27
CA THR A 19 -7.60 4.89 0.27
C THR A 19 -7.33 6.30 -0.23
N MET A 20 -7.46 6.55 -1.55
CA MET A 20 -7.26 7.86 -2.16
C MET A 20 -8.21 8.91 -1.59
N LEU A 21 -9.52 8.60 -1.49
CA LEU A 21 -10.50 9.49 -0.86
C LEU A 21 -10.14 9.82 0.58
N SER A 22 -9.66 8.83 1.36
CA SER A 22 -9.26 9.07 2.74
C SER A 22 -8.10 10.06 2.85
N ILE A 23 -7.16 10.04 1.91
CA ILE A 23 -6.05 10.99 1.83
C ILE A 23 -6.59 12.38 1.48
N LEU A 24 -7.33 12.48 0.39
CA LEU A 24 -7.82 13.75 -0.16
C LEU A 24 -8.78 14.47 0.80
N LYS A 25 -9.64 13.74 1.51
CA LYS A 25 -10.58 14.33 2.49
C LYS A 25 -9.93 14.68 3.84
N ARG A 26 -8.85 14.05 4.22
CA ARG A 26 -8.21 14.28 5.54
C ARG A 26 -7.02 15.25 5.48
N THR A 27 -6.53 15.56 4.30
CA THR A 27 -5.45 16.53 4.16
C THR A 27 -5.93 17.98 4.18
N LYS A 28 -5.07 18.86 4.65
CA LYS A 28 -5.22 20.33 4.56
C LYS A 28 -4.16 20.93 3.66
N THR A 29 -3.27 20.10 3.11
CA THR A 29 -2.20 20.57 2.24
C THR A 29 -2.74 21.16 0.94
N LYS A 30 -2.00 22.16 0.43
CA LYS A 30 -2.20 22.69 -0.92
C LYS A 30 -1.28 22.02 -1.95
N GLU A 31 -0.46 21.09 -1.50
CA GLU A 31 0.42 20.30 -2.36
C GLU A 31 -0.40 19.45 -3.32
N THR A 32 0.14 19.23 -4.49
CA THR A 32 -0.43 18.31 -5.48
C THR A 32 -0.03 16.87 -5.17
N PHE A 33 -0.86 15.94 -5.62
CA PHE A 33 -0.63 14.52 -5.48
C PHE A 33 -0.35 13.86 -6.83
N ASN A 34 0.70 13.04 -6.88
CA ASN A 34 0.89 12.06 -7.94
C ASN A 34 0.63 10.67 -7.35
N PHE A 35 -0.40 10.00 -7.84
CA PHE A 35 -0.72 8.61 -7.51
C PHE A 35 -0.18 7.72 -8.62
N TYR A 36 0.88 7.01 -8.34
CA TYR A 36 1.46 5.99 -9.22
C TYR A 36 0.77 4.66 -8.93
N ILE A 37 0.40 3.92 -9.98
CA ILE A 37 -0.21 2.60 -9.85
C ILE A 37 0.62 1.62 -10.67
N TYR A 38 1.18 0.59 -10.02
CA TYR A 38 1.80 -0.53 -10.71
C TYR A 38 0.80 -1.68 -10.81
N THR A 39 0.60 -2.14 -12.04
CA THR A 39 -0.28 -3.25 -12.36
C THR A 39 0.39 -4.20 -13.35
N MET A 40 -0.22 -5.37 -13.56
CA MET A 40 0.18 -6.35 -14.58
C MET A 40 -0.97 -7.33 -14.80
N ASP A 41 -1.02 -7.94 -15.97
CA ASP A 41 -1.87 -9.11 -16.22
C ASP A 41 -1.05 -10.39 -16.07
N VAL A 42 -1.47 -11.24 -15.15
CA VAL A 42 -0.92 -12.58 -14.93
C VAL A 42 -2.05 -13.60 -14.76
N THR A 43 -3.07 -13.48 -15.61
CA THR A 43 -4.23 -14.40 -15.66
C THR A 43 -3.86 -15.83 -16.00
N ASP A 44 -2.69 -16.03 -16.57
CA ASP A 44 -2.08 -17.35 -16.80
C ASP A 44 -1.62 -18.04 -15.50
N ILE A 45 -1.34 -17.28 -14.42
CA ILE A 45 -1.07 -17.82 -13.09
C ILE A 45 -2.39 -18.12 -12.35
N ASP A 46 -3.33 -17.18 -12.39
CA ASP A 46 -4.65 -17.31 -11.77
C ASP A 46 -5.62 -16.38 -12.51
N PRO A 47 -6.78 -16.85 -12.98
CA PRO A 47 -7.77 -16.04 -13.73
C PRO A 47 -8.24 -14.78 -13.02
N LYS A 48 -8.07 -14.67 -11.70
CA LYS A 48 -8.39 -13.47 -10.92
C LYS A 48 -7.33 -12.37 -10.99
N TYR A 49 -6.18 -12.61 -11.61
CA TYR A 49 -5.06 -11.68 -11.65
C TYR A 49 -5.04 -10.85 -12.95
N GLN A 50 -6.15 -10.19 -13.22
CA GLN A 50 -6.32 -9.27 -14.33
C GLN A 50 -5.76 -7.89 -13.98
N ALA A 51 -5.07 -7.23 -14.92
CA ALA A 51 -4.53 -5.89 -14.69
C ALA A 51 -5.63 -4.87 -14.34
N LEU A 52 -5.26 -3.81 -13.62
CA LEU A 52 -6.10 -2.61 -13.53
C LEU A 52 -6.20 -1.98 -14.92
N SER A 53 -7.41 -1.72 -15.40
CA SER A 53 -7.62 -1.14 -16.73
C SER A 53 -7.29 0.36 -16.78
N GLN A 54 -7.06 0.89 -18.00
CA GLN A 54 -6.87 2.33 -18.18
C GLN A 54 -8.11 3.11 -17.76
N ASP A 55 -9.33 2.60 -18.05
CA ASP A 55 -10.59 3.25 -17.64
C ASP A 55 -10.70 3.40 -16.10
N MET A 56 -10.24 2.39 -15.36
CA MET A 56 -10.16 2.48 -13.89
C MET A 56 -9.19 3.56 -13.44
N ALA A 57 -8.02 3.64 -14.08
CA ALA A 57 -7.02 4.65 -13.77
C ALA A 57 -7.52 6.08 -14.12
N ASP A 58 -8.16 6.23 -15.27
CA ASP A 58 -8.75 7.50 -15.73
C ASP A 58 -9.88 7.95 -14.80
N PHE A 59 -10.69 7.03 -14.29
CA PHE A 59 -11.70 7.34 -13.30
C PHE A 59 -11.08 7.82 -11.97
N LEU A 60 -10.04 7.15 -11.48
CA LEU A 60 -9.30 7.60 -10.29
C LEU A 60 -8.65 8.98 -10.51
N ASP A 61 -8.11 9.24 -11.71
CA ASP A 61 -7.54 10.54 -12.08
C ASP A 61 -8.60 11.64 -12.07
N LYS A 62 -9.78 11.37 -12.67
CA LYS A 62 -10.93 12.26 -12.63
C LYS A 62 -11.31 12.60 -11.17
N VAL A 63 -11.42 11.59 -10.31
CA VAL A 63 -11.73 11.78 -8.88
C VAL A 63 -10.64 12.61 -8.20
N ALA A 64 -9.36 12.31 -8.41
CA ALA A 64 -8.26 13.07 -7.82
C ALA A 64 -8.30 14.55 -8.22
N LYS A 65 -8.63 14.83 -9.47
CA LYS A 65 -8.73 16.20 -10.02
C LYS A 65 -9.91 17.01 -9.46
N THR A 66 -10.95 16.38 -8.93
CA THR A 66 -12.03 17.13 -8.25
C THR A 66 -11.56 17.82 -6.97
N TYR A 67 -10.47 17.35 -6.36
CA TYR A 67 -9.86 17.94 -5.17
C TYR A 67 -8.78 18.98 -5.48
N ASN A 68 -8.01 18.74 -6.54
CA ASN A 68 -7.03 19.68 -7.08
C ASN A 68 -6.77 19.30 -8.55
N GLU A 69 -6.99 20.23 -9.48
CA GLU A 69 -6.85 20.02 -10.94
C GLU A 69 -5.47 19.53 -11.37
N ASN A 70 -4.44 19.82 -10.56
CA ASN A 70 -3.06 19.42 -10.81
C ASN A 70 -2.70 18.03 -10.23
N ASN A 71 -3.63 17.36 -9.54
CA ASN A 71 -3.44 15.97 -9.14
C ASN A 71 -3.40 15.06 -10.36
N LYS A 72 -2.64 13.96 -10.25
CA LYS A 72 -2.48 12.99 -11.34
C LYS A 72 -2.52 11.56 -10.82
N VAL A 73 -3.14 10.69 -11.62
CA VAL A 73 -2.99 9.23 -11.51
C VAL A 73 -2.20 8.73 -12.70
N ILE A 74 -1.17 7.94 -12.46
CA ILE A 74 -0.23 7.46 -13.49
C ILE A 74 -0.16 5.95 -13.39
N LEU A 75 -0.68 5.27 -14.41
CA LEU A 75 -0.69 3.82 -14.50
C LEU A 75 0.58 3.31 -15.19
N TYR A 76 1.23 2.32 -14.59
CA TYR A 76 2.35 1.59 -15.16
C TYR A 76 2.01 0.10 -15.24
N ASP A 77 1.98 -0.44 -16.45
CA ASP A 77 2.06 -1.88 -16.64
C ASP A 77 3.51 -2.32 -16.47
N VAL A 78 3.75 -3.20 -15.50
CA VAL A 78 5.09 -3.67 -15.16
C VAL A 78 5.28 -5.17 -15.45
N ILE A 79 4.46 -5.73 -16.36
CA ILE A 79 4.49 -7.16 -16.71
C ILE A 79 5.87 -7.60 -17.19
N ASP A 80 6.54 -6.79 -18.02
CA ASP A 80 7.87 -7.13 -18.54
C ASP A 80 8.92 -7.22 -17.43
N LEU A 81 8.87 -6.29 -16.46
CA LEU A 81 9.74 -6.34 -15.28
C LEU A 81 9.42 -7.56 -14.42
N TYR A 82 8.13 -7.88 -14.23
CA TYR A 82 7.73 -9.05 -13.47
C TYR A 82 8.19 -10.34 -14.14
N ASN A 83 8.00 -10.49 -15.43
CA ASN A 83 8.44 -11.64 -16.20
C ASN A 83 9.97 -11.84 -16.12
N LYS A 84 10.73 -10.75 -16.24
CA LYS A 84 12.19 -10.78 -16.14
C LYS A 84 12.69 -11.15 -14.75
N GLU A 85 12.08 -10.59 -13.71
CA GLU A 85 12.63 -10.66 -12.35
C GLU A 85 12.01 -11.77 -11.50
N PHE A 86 10.71 -12.07 -11.67
CA PHE A 86 9.98 -12.90 -10.70
C PHE A 86 9.26 -14.09 -11.29
N ARG A 87 9.13 -14.18 -12.63
CA ARG A 87 8.51 -15.34 -13.25
C ARG A 87 9.24 -16.62 -12.88
N SER A 88 8.48 -17.65 -12.51
CA SER A 88 9.01 -18.93 -12.01
C SER A 88 9.88 -18.83 -10.75
N SER A 89 9.84 -17.70 -10.03
CA SER A 89 10.53 -17.61 -8.74
C SER A 89 9.82 -18.45 -7.66
N PRO A 90 10.54 -18.90 -6.61
CA PRO A 90 9.93 -19.63 -5.51
C PRO A 90 8.79 -18.90 -4.79
N ASN A 91 8.64 -17.60 -5.04
CA ASN A 91 7.65 -16.72 -4.42
C ASN A 91 6.49 -16.34 -5.35
N GLU A 92 6.44 -16.81 -6.60
CA GLU A 92 5.37 -16.53 -7.53
C GLU A 92 4.00 -16.99 -7.01
N SER A 93 3.95 -18.17 -6.42
CA SER A 93 2.76 -18.76 -5.78
C SER A 93 2.79 -18.65 -4.25
N CYS A 94 3.29 -17.52 -3.72
CA CYS A 94 3.34 -17.32 -2.27
C CYS A 94 1.94 -16.98 -1.72
N TYR A 95 1.83 -17.02 -0.38
CA TYR A 95 0.62 -16.66 0.36
C TYR A 95 0.05 -15.25 0.06
N CYS A 96 0.90 -14.34 -0.38
CA CYS A 96 0.52 -12.99 -0.77
C CYS A 96 0.23 -12.94 -2.28
N SER A 97 -0.58 -11.99 -2.72
CA SER A 97 -0.78 -11.70 -4.14
C SER A 97 0.56 -11.34 -4.79
N PRO A 98 0.83 -11.75 -6.05
CA PRO A 98 2.04 -11.38 -6.76
C PRO A 98 2.23 -9.86 -6.92
N TYR A 99 1.14 -9.10 -6.85
CA TYR A 99 1.17 -7.63 -6.90
C TYR A 99 1.93 -6.99 -5.73
N THR A 100 2.10 -7.68 -4.60
CA THR A 100 2.93 -7.17 -3.49
C THR A 100 4.41 -7.08 -3.86
N LEU A 101 4.87 -7.83 -4.86
CA LEU A 101 6.25 -7.77 -5.35
C LEU A 101 6.53 -6.54 -6.21
N LEU A 102 5.49 -5.90 -6.79
CA LEU A 102 5.68 -4.82 -7.76
C LEU A 102 6.34 -3.58 -7.16
N ARG A 103 6.15 -3.32 -5.85
CA ARG A 103 6.85 -2.25 -5.14
C ARG A 103 8.37 -2.35 -5.22
N LEU A 104 8.90 -3.55 -5.46
CA LEU A 104 10.33 -3.80 -5.60
C LEU A 104 10.91 -3.31 -6.93
N PHE A 105 10.09 -2.77 -7.83
CA PHE A 105 10.52 -2.19 -9.11
C PHE A 105 10.70 -0.66 -9.06
N SER A 106 10.45 -0.02 -7.91
CA SER A 106 10.44 1.45 -7.82
C SER A 106 11.79 2.10 -8.18
N ASP A 107 12.90 1.38 -8.08
CA ASP A 107 14.22 1.84 -8.51
C ASP A 107 14.52 1.61 -10.00
N MET A 108 13.68 0.84 -10.71
CA MET A 108 13.85 0.45 -12.12
C MET A 108 13.02 1.31 -13.08
N ILE A 109 11.98 1.97 -12.58
CA ILE A 109 11.10 2.81 -13.41
C ILE A 109 11.70 4.19 -13.50
N GLU A 110 11.92 4.64 -14.74
CA GLU A 110 12.48 5.96 -15.03
C GLU A 110 11.52 7.07 -14.58
N GLY A 111 12.06 8.17 -14.09
CA GLY A 111 11.27 9.33 -13.65
C GLY A 111 10.60 9.19 -12.29
N MET A 112 10.82 8.07 -11.57
CA MET A 112 10.31 7.96 -10.20
C MET A 112 10.98 8.99 -9.26
N PRO A 113 10.18 9.63 -8.39
CA PRO A 113 10.67 10.67 -7.48
C PRO A 113 11.56 10.09 -6.39
N ASP A 114 12.52 10.88 -5.90
CA ASP A 114 13.43 10.45 -4.82
C ASP A 114 12.70 10.10 -3.52
N LYS A 115 11.58 10.77 -3.22
CA LYS A 115 10.74 10.48 -2.06
C LYS A 115 9.39 9.95 -2.52
N LEU A 116 9.03 8.74 -2.06
CA LEU A 116 7.84 8.02 -2.48
C LEU A 116 7.16 7.37 -1.27
N LEU A 117 5.85 7.54 -1.13
CA LEU A 117 5.06 6.88 -0.11
C LEU A 117 4.35 5.66 -0.71
N TYR A 118 4.86 4.47 -0.46
CA TYR A 118 4.15 3.24 -0.78
C TYR A 118 3.06 2.95 0.23
N LEU A 119 1.88 2.61 -0.26
CA LEU A 119 0.72 2.23 0.55
C LEU A 119 0.09 0.94 0.03
N ASP A 120 -0.17 -0.01 0.92
CA ASP A 120 -1.10 -1.10 0.63
C ASP A 120 -2.50 -0.53 0.37
N ILE A 121 -3.30 -1.22 -0.42
CA ILE A 121 -4.63 -0.75 -0.84
C ILE A 121 -5.73 -0.93 0.24
N ASP A 122 -5.41 -1.50 1.38
CA ASP A 122 -6.32 -1.72 2.50
C ASP A 122 -6.05 -0.77 3.68
N ILE A 123 -5.82 0.49 3.35
CA ILE A 123 -5.43 1.57 4.25
C ILE A 123 -6.44 2.72 4.22
N MET A 124 -6.70 3.33 5.38
CA MET A 124 -7.46 4.58 5.50
C MET A 124 -6.68 5.59 6.32
N PHE A 125 -6.54 6.81 5.80
CA PHE A 125 -6.04 7.94 6.55
C PHE A 125 -7.15 8.50 7.45
N ASN A 126 -6.86 8.56 8.74
CA ASN A 126 -7.74 9.18 9.74
C ASN A 126 -7.34 10.63 10.02
N ARG A 127 -6.11 10.99 9.66
CA ARG A 127 -5.54 12.33 9.83
C ARG A 127 -4.71 12.71 8.62
N ASP A 128 -4.28 13.98 8.60
CA ASP A 128 -3.52 14.56 7.51
C ASP A 128 -2.28 13.74 7.13
N ILE A 129 -2.12 13.50 5.83
CA ILE A 129 -0.98 12.76 5.26
C ILE A 129 0.36 13.48 5.49
N GLU A 130 0.35 14.81 5.61
CA GLU A 130 1.57 15.59 5.88
C GLU A 130 2.27 15.15 7.18
N LEU A 131 1.51 14.64 8.17
CA LEU A 131 2.07 14.09 9.39
C LEU A 131 3.01 12.89 9.14
N LEU A 132 2.80 12.17 8.04
CA LEU A 132 3.65 11.07 7.59
C LEU A 132 4.65 11.54 6.51
N TRP A 133 4.17 12.28 5.52
CA TRP A 133 4.99 12.72 4.39
C TRP A 133 6.17 13.59 4.82
N ASN A 134 5.98 14.48 5.78
CA ASN A 134 7.01 15.40 6.25
C ASN A 134 8.05 14.77 7.19
N ILE A 135 7.95 13.46 7.45
CA ILE A 135 9.01 12.76 8.18
C ILE A 135 10.29 12.80 7.35
N ASP A 136 11.35 13.28 7.98
CA ASP A 136 12.67 13.25 7.39
C ASP A 136 13.18 11.80 7.28
N VAL A 137 13.65 11.42 6.08
CA VAL A 137 14.22 10.10 5.75
C VAL A 137 15.64 10.21 5.22
N GLU A 138 16.30 11.35 5.38
CA GLU A 138 17.70 11.52 4.99
C GLU A 138 18.60 10.50 5.70
N GLY A 139 19.47 9.84 4.94
CA GLY A 139 20.35 8.77 5.42
C GLY A 139 19.65 7.47 5.82
N TYR A 140 18.35 7.33 5.53
CA TYR A 140 17.59 6.08 5.70
C TYR A 140 17.01 5.65 4.37
N GLU A 141 17.01 4.35 4.10
CA GLU A 141 16.39 3.75 2.93
C GLU A 141 14.87 3.94 2.94
N TYR A 142 14.29 3.82 4.13
CA TYR A 142 12.86 4.05 4.34
C TYR A 142 12.50 4.28 5.81
N ALA A 143 11.30 4.79 6.03
CA ALA A 143 10.66 4.82 7.35
C ALA A 143 9.41 3.94 7.35
N ALA A 144 9.24 3.11 8.40
CA ALA A 144 8.10 2.20 8.57
C ALA A 144 7.77 1.90 10.03
N ALA A 145 6.51 1.56 10.29
CA ALA A 145 6.07 1.12 11.61
C ALA A 145 6.25 -0.41 11.79
N ARG A 146 6.26 -0.85 13.04
CA ARG A 146 6.37 -2.27 13.37
C ARG A 146 5.16 -3.06 12.93
N ASP A 147 5.38 -4.29 12.47
CA ASP A 147 4.31 -5.25 12.28
C ASP A 147 3.71 -5.65 13.63
N HIS A 148 2.37 -5.73 13.68
CA HIS A 148 1.66 -6.00 14.94
C HIS A 148 2.00 -7.36 15.54
N TYR A 149 2.11 -8.38 14.72
CA TYR A 149 2.46 -9.74 15.15
C TYR A 149 3.95 -10.03 14.98
N GLY A 150 4.55 -9.56 13.89
CA GLY A 150 5.93 -9.82 13.55
C GLY A 150 6.92 -9.35 14.59
N LYS A 151 6.62 -8.24 15.30
CA LYS A 151 7.46 -7.73 16.40
C LYS A 151 7.59 -8.70 17.58
N TYR A 152 6.63 -9.61 17.76
CA TYR A 152 6.65 -10.63 18.81
C TYR A 152 7.12 -11.99 18.29
N LEU A 153 6.73 -12.34 17.06
CA LEU A 153 6.94 -13.67 16.49
C LEU A 153 8.23 -13.82 15.68
N VAL A 154 8.82 -12.70 15.23
CA VAL A 154 10.02 -12.71 14.39
C VAL A 154 11.18 -11.98 15.08
N ASN A 155 11.07 -10.66 15.22
CA ASN A 155 11.99 -9.83 16.01
C ASN A 155 11.37 -8.47 16.36
N PRO A 156 11.83 -7.80 17.46
CA PRO A 156 11.26 -6.53 17.92
C PRO A 156 11.32 -5.37 16.93
N ARG A 157 12.17 -5.44 15.90
CA ARG A 157 12.32 -4.43 14.84
C ARG A 157 11.72 -4.87 13.51
N TYR A 158 10.89 -5.92 13.51
CA TYR A 158 10.17 -6.38 12.32
C TYR A 158 9.12 -5.36 11.92
N ILE A 159 9.22 -4.83 10.69
CA ILE A 159 8.31 -3.80 10.17
C ILE A 159 7.16 -4.44 9.39
N ASN A 160 6.06 -3.70 9.26
CA ASN A 160 5.01 -4.01 8.30
C ASN A 160 5.21 -3.17 7.05
N ALA A 161 5.25 -3.82 5.88
CA ALA A 161 5.55 -3.19 4.61
C ALA A 161 4.33 -2.51 3.95
N GLY A 162 3.17 -2.49 4.58
CA GLY A 162 1.97 -1.86 4.02
C GLY A 162 1.99 -0.32 4.01
N VAL A 163 2.91 0.29 4.76
CA VAL A 163 3.18 1.74 4.73
C VAL A 163 4.69 1.93 4.76
N LEU A 164 5.27 2.37 3.65
CA LEU A 164 6.71 2.63 3.51
C LEU A 164 6.93 4.03 2.96
N LEU A 165 7.51 4.91 3.75
CA LEU A 165 8.03 6.18 3.24
C LEU A 165 9.44 5.94 2.72
N LEU A 166 9.57 5.80 1.40
CA LEU A 166 10.79 5.41 0.70
C LEU A 166 11.64 6.63 0.38
N ASN A 167 12.95 6.51 0.55
CA ASN A 167 13.98 7.38 0.02
C ASN A 167 14.67 6.65 -1.14
N LEU A 168 14.18 6.82 -2.37
CA LEU A 168 14.68 6.09 -3.54
C LEU A 168 16.12 6.45 -3.88
N LYS A 169 16.59 7.65 -3.52
CA LYS A 169 18.00 8.03 -3.66
C LYS A 169 18.88 7.09 -2.81
N GLU A 170 18.64 7.02 -1.51
CA GLU A 170 19.39 6.14 -0.59
C GLU A 170 19.23 4.66 -0.95
N ILE A 171 18.02 4.25 -1.38
CA ILE A 171 17.73 2.88 -1.83
C ILE A 171 18.58 2.49 -3.05
N LYS A 172 18.77 3.38 -4.01
CA LYS A 172 19.63 3.16 -5.17
C LYS A 172 21.10 3.08 -4.76
N GLU A 173 21.56 3.94 -3.88
CA GLU A 173 22.94 3.95 -3.38
C GLU A 173 23.28 2.66 -2.60
N THR A 174 22.37 2.19 -1.74
CA THR A 174 22.60 0.96 -0.96
C THR A 174 22.31 -0.32 -1.72
N GLY A 175 21.60 -0.25 -2.84
CA GLY A 175 21.14 -1.38 -3.61
C GLY A 175 20.07 -2.22 -2.89
N LEU A 176 19.29 -1.63 -1.99
CA LEU A 176 18.27 -2.33 -1.19
C LEU A 176 17.32 -3.15 -2.06
N LEU A 177 16.68 -2.54 -3.08
CA LEU A 177 15.69 -3.24 -3.90
C LEU A 177 16.34 -4.28 -4.82
N ILE A 178 17.55 -4.06 -5.30
CA ILE A 178 18.33 -5.07 -6.03
C ILE A 178 18.53 -6.32 -5.16
N LYS A 179 19.01 -6.14 -3.93
CA LYS A 179 19.23 -7.25 -2.98
C LYS A 179 17.91 -7.95 -2.62
N ALA A 180 16.82 -7.19 -2.47
CA ALA A 180 15.50 -7.73 -2.17
C ALA A 180 15.00 -8.62 -3.34
N ARG A 181 15.10 -8.15 -4.60
CA ARG A 181 14.76 -8.95 -5.78
C ARG A 181 15.57 -10.23 -5.88
N GLU A 182 16.88 -10.16 -5.64
CA GLU A 182 17.75 -11.37 -5.62
C GLU A 182 17.33 -12.38 -4.54
N LEU A 183 16.89 -11.93 -3.37
CA LEU A 183 16.35 -12.82 -2.34
C LEU A 183 15.04 -13.49 -2.77
N ILE A 184 14.14 -12.77 -3.44
CA ILE A 184 12.88 -13.29 -3.97
C ILE A 184 13.15 -14.39 -5.02
N LYS A 185 14.15 -14.19 -5.89
CA LYS A 185 14.54 -15.17 -6.91
C LYS A 185 15.08 -16.46 -6.31
N ARG A 186 15.85 -16.37 -5.24
CA ARG A 186 16.63 -17.51 -4.71
C ARG A 186 15.94 -18.29 -3.61
N LYS A 187 15.04 -17.68 -2.84
CA LYS A 187 14.49 -18.27 -1.61
C LYS A 187 13.01 -18.06 -1.47
N LYS A 188 12.27 -19.12 -1.14
CA LYS A 188 10.89 -18.99 -0.67
C LYS A 188 10.86 -18.27 0.67
N LEU A 189 10.18 -17.13 0.73
CA LEU A 189 10.06 -16.27 1.90
C LEU A 189 8.62 -16.31 2.44
N LYS A 190 8.47 -16.39 3.78
CA LYS A 190 7.14 -16.49 4.40
C LYS A 190 6.25 -15.29 4.11
N PHE A 191 6.81 -14.09 4.09
CA PHE A 191 6.12 -12.83 3.77
C PHE A 191 6.82 -12.12 2.60
N ALA A 192 7.13 -12.90 1.57
CA ALA A 192 7.72 -12.47 0.29
C ALA A 192 8.51 -11.13 0.37
N ASP A 193 7.95 -10.07 -0.22
CA ASP A 193 8.53 -8.73 -0.32
C ASP A 193 8.88 -8.11 1.03
N GLN A 194 8.00 -8.19 2.03
CA GLN A 194 8.27 -7.66 3.38
C GLN A 194 9.52 -8.31 4.00
N SER A 195 9.64 -9.64 3.87
CA SER A 195 10.81 -10.37 4.37
C SER A 195 12.07 -10.04 3.57
N ALA A 196 11.95 -9.86 2.25
CA ALA A 196 13.06 -9.50 1.39
C ALA A 196 13.59 -8.09 1.73
N ILE A 197 12.70 -7.09 1.82
CA ILE A 197 13.05 -5.73 2.22
C ILE A 197 13.76 -5.72 3.57
N ILE A 198 13.18 -6.37 4.59
CA ILE A 198 13.75 -6.36 5.95
C ILE A 198 15.15 -6.99 6.00
N ARG A 199 15.37 -8.07 5.27
CA ARG A 199 16.64 -8.80 5.25
C ARG A 199 17.73 -8.08 4.43
N SER A 200 17.32 -7.26 3.47
CA SER A 200 18.23 -6.51 2.60
C SER A 200 18.56 -5.12 3.14
N THR A 201 17.79 -4.63 4.11
CA THR A 201 17.92 -3.30 4.70
C THR A 201 19.22 -3.12 5.47
N ILE A 202 19.88 -1.99 5.26
CA ILE A 202 21.03 -1.51 6.03
C ILE A 202 20.57 -0.48 7.07
N LYS A 203 19.79 0.53 6.63
CA LYS A 203 19.36 1.64 7.49
C LYS A 203 17.86 1.93 7.31
N LYS A 204 17.07 1.68 8.35
CA LYS A 204 15.64 2.03 8.39
C LYS A 204 15.28 2.91 9.57
N LYS A 205 14.35 3.84 9.37
CA LYS A 205 13.77 4.66 10.43
C LYS A 205 12.52 3.98 10.99
N MET A 206 12.52 3.71 12.29
CA MET A 206 11.36 3.08 12.94
C MET A 206 10.33 4.13 13.32
N LEU A 207 9.10 3.97 12.82
CA LEU A 207 7.98 4.85 13.13
C LEU A 207 7.10 4.30 14.26
N PRO A 208 6.47 5.20 15.06
CA PRO A 208 5.40 4.83 15.98
C PRO A 208 4.23 4.14 15.27
N GLN A 209 3.53 3.24 16.00
CA GLN A 209 2.41 2.44 15.50
C GLN A 209 1.29 3.28 14.85
N LYS A 210 1.07 4.51 15.30
CA LYS A 210 0.06 5.43 14.75
C LYS A 210 0.16 5.67 13.24
N TYR A 211 1.32 5.43 12.63
CA TYR A 211 1.58 5.60 11.20
C TYR A 211 1.26 4.36 10.36
N ASN A 212 0.97 3.23 11.00
CA ASN A 212 0.48 2.02 10.37
C ASN A 212 -0.19 1.15 11.44
N ASP A 213 -1.39 1.57 11.90
CA ASP A 213 -2.08 0.87 12.98
C ASP A 213 -2.93 -0.28 12.42
N GLN A 214 -2.43 -1.49 12.61
CA GLN A 214 -3.04 -2.73 12.13
C GLN A 214 -4.13 -3.26 13.08
N LYS A 215 -4.25 -2.72 14.29
CA LYS A 215 -5.14 -3.27 15.31
C LYS A 215 -6.22 -2.30 15.78
N PHE A 216 -5.86 -1.06 16.06
CA PHE A 216 -6.77 -0.09 16.66
C PHE A 216 -6.96 1.13 15.77
N LEU A 217 -8.02 1.87 16.05
CA LEU A 217 -8.25 3.19 15.51
C LEU A 217 -8.56 4.11 16.69
N HIS A 218 -7.60 4.97 17.02
CA HIS A 218 -7.79 6.04 18.01
C HIS A 218 -8.04 7.35 17.28
N LYS A 219 -9.27 7.87 17.34
CA LYS A 219 -9.76 9.02 16.55
C LYS A 219 -8.75 10.18 16.48
N ASN A 220 -8.16 10.57 17.60
CA ASN A 220 -7.28 11.74 17.68
C ASN A 220 -5.77 11.38 17.57
N ARG A 221 -5.41 10.10 17.47
CA ARG A 221 -4.02 9.65 17.55
C ARG A 221 -3.57 8.87 16.32
N THR A 222 -4.37 7.92 15.84
CA THR A 222 -4.04 7.11 14.65
C THR A 222 -4.01 8.03 13.44
N ILE A 223 -2.93 7.98 12.66
CA ILE A 223 -2.79 8.70 11.39
C ILE A 223 -3.25 7.79 10.28
N VAL A 224 -2.72 6.57 10.24
CA VAL A 224 -3.03 5.57 9.22
C VAL A 224 -3.60 4.32 9.89
N ARG A 225 -4.83 3.95 9.51
CA ARG A 225 -5.46 2.68 9.86
C ARG A 225 -5.28 1.68 8.73
N HIS A 226 -4.65 0.55 9.02
CA HIS A 226 -4.42 -0.53 8.07
C HIS A 226 -5.37 -1.70 8.37
N PHE A 227 -6.23 -2.07 7.40
CA PHE A 227 -7.22 -3.14 7.51
C PHE A 227 -6.64 -4.51 7.13
N SER A 228 -5.43 -4.79 7.61
CA SER A 228 -4.78 -6.09 7.43
C SER A 228 -5.56 -7.21 8.10
N ARG A 229 -5.26 -8.46 7.72
CA ARG A 229 -5.88 -9.65 8.34
C ARG A 229 -5.75 -9.62 9.85
N ARG A 230 -6.86 -9.96 10.55
CA ARG A 230 -6.93 -9.88 12.00
C ARG A 230 -7.43 -11.17 12.60
N LEU A 231 -6.79 -11.60 13.70
CA LEU A 231 -7.28 -12.69 14.54
C LEU A 231 -8.33 -12.14 15.51
N PHE A 232 -9.54 -12.72 15.46
CA PHE A 232 -10.61 -12.54 16.44
C PHE A 232 -10.63 -13.77 17.33
N TRP A 233 -10.61 -13.57 18.65
CA TRP A 233 -10.50 -14.65 19.63
C TRP A 233 -11.85 -15.25 20.03
N LEU A 234 -12.92 -14.48 19.97
CA LEU A 234 -14.25 -14.87 20.47
C LEU A 234 -15.28 -14.90 19.33
N PRO A 235 -16.27 -15.81 19.37
CA PRO A 235 -16.41 -16.94 20.32
C PRO A 235 -15.42 -18.06 20.05
N ILE A 236 -14.89 -18.18 18.82
CA ILE A 236 -13.89 -19.17 18.41
C ILE A 236 -12.79 -18.42 17.66
N PRO A 237 -11.49 -18.70 17.89
CA PRO A 237 -10.41 -18.05 17.19
C PRO A 237 -10.56 -18.17 15.67
N LYS A 238 -10.72 -17.04 14.98
CA LYS A 238 -10.88 -16.99 13.51
C LYS A 238 -10.12 -15.82 12.93
N ILE A 239 -9.32 -16.08 11.89
CA ILE A 239 -8.70 -15.04 11.09
C ILE A 239 -9.74 -14.49 10.09
N ARG A 240 -9.96 -13.18 10.10
CA ARG A 240 -10.82 -12.48 9.15
C ARG A 240 -10.01 -11.48 8.34
N ASN A 241 -10.44 -11.30 7.08
CA ASN A 241 -9.86 -10.35 6.16
C ASN A 241 -10.93 -9.28 5.82
N ILE A 242 -11.21 -8.40 6.78
CA ILE A 242 -12.19 -7.32 6.61
C ILE A 242 -11.44 -6.11 6.05
N LYS A 243 -11.83 -5.70 4.85
CA LYS A 243 -11.26 -4.53 4.18
C LYS A 243 -12.12 -3.29 4.43
N GLN A 244 -11.55 -2.10 4.26
CA GLN A 244 -12.27 -0.85 4.50
C GLN A 244 -13.52 -0.69 3.63
N TRP A 245 -13.55 -1.22 2.42
CA TRP A 245 -14.73 -1.17 1.54
C TRP A 245 -15.83 -2.21 1.89
N HIS A 246 -15.60 -3.08 2.87
CA HIS A 246 -16.63 -3.94 3.46
C HIS A 246 -17.35 -3.16 4.57
N ILE A 247 -18.05 -2.08 4.21
CA ILE A 247 -18.57 -1.05 5.12
C ILE A 247 -19.41 -1.66 6.28
N GLU A 248 -20.36 -2.53 5.96
CA GLU A 248 -21.21 -3.18 6.96
C GLU A 248 -20.39 -3.99 7.99
N GLU A 249 -19.37 -4.72 7.52
CA GLU A 249 -18.47 -5.48 8.40
C GLU A 249 -17.58 -4.55 9.25
N VAL A 250 -17.14 -3.42 8.68
CA VAL A 250 -16.37 -2.40 9.41
C VAL A 250 -17.20 -1.80 10.53
N HIS A 251 -18.45 -1.41 10.26
CA HIS A 251 -19.37 -0.92 11.28
C HIS A 251 -19.68 -2.00 12.33
N LYS A 252 -20.08 -3.20 11.91
CA LYS A 252 -20.50 -4.29 12.79
C LYS A 252 -19.38 -4.82 13.68
N ARG A 253 -18.14 -4.90 13.17
CA ARG A 253 -17.04 -5.58 13.84
C ARG A 253 -16.05 -4.63 14.52
N PHE A 254 -15.85 -3.44 13.96
CA PHE A 254 -14.90 -2.47 14.48
C PHE A 254 -15.57 -1.27 15.12
N HIS A 255 -16.87 -1.05 14.86
CA HIS A 255 -17.63 0.13 15.30
C HIS A 255 -16.97 1.45 14.87
N TYR A 256 -16.38 1.45 13.64
CA TYR A 256 -15.73 2.64 13.08
C TYR A 256 -16.73 3.41 12.23
N HIS A 257 -17.16 4.58 12.71
CA HIS A 257 -18.01 5.54 12.01
C HIS A 257 -17.26 6.80 11.60
N VAL A 258 -15.96 6.89 11.93
CA VAL A 258 -15.13 8.06 11.62
C VAL A 258 -14.87 8.23 10.12
N PHE A 259 -15.15 7.22 9.33
CA PHE A 259 -14.96 7.20 7.87
C PHE A 259 -16.28 7.27 7.08
N ASP A 260 -17.43 7.48 7.73
CA ASP A 260 -18.75 7.45 7.07
C ASP A 260 -18.86 8.50 5.96
N ASP A 261 -18.28 9.69 6.16
CA ASP A 261 -18.19 10.72 5.13
C ASP A 261 -17.37 10.33 3.90
N ILE A 262 -16.41 9.42 4.05
CA ILE A 262 -15.63 8.85 2.96
C ILE A 262 -16.45 7.76 2.27
N TYR A 263 -17.13 6.93 3.04
CA TYR A 263 -17.99 5.87 2.51
C TYR A 263 -19.17 6.41 1.70
N ASP A 264 -19.80 7.49 2.16
CA ASP A 264 -20.88 8.15 1.42
C ASP A 264 -20.44 8.64 0.03
N GLU A 265 -19.24 9.20 -0.07
CA GLU A 265 -18.68 9.64 -1.34
C GLU A 265 -18.23 8.45 -2.20
N TYR A 266 -17.56 7.47 -1.61
CA TYR A 266 -17.15 6.24 -2.29
C TYR A 266 -18.35 5.54 -2.95
N LEU A 267 -19.48 5.38 -2.24
CA LEU A 267 -20.67 4.72 -2.78
C LEU A 267 -21.26 5.48 -3.97
N LYS A 268 -21.31 6.81 -3.91
CA LYS A 268 -21.75 7.65 -5.03
C LYS A 268 -20.85 7.50 -6.26
N LEU A 269 -19.54 7.56 -6.05
CA LEU A 269 -18.56 7.41 -7.13
C LEU A 269 -18.57 6.01 -7.72
N LYS A 270 -18.75 4.99 -6.90
CA LYS A 270 -18.89 3.61 -7.39
C LYS A 270 -20.15 3.41 -8.24
N GLU A 271 -21.26 4.02 -7.85
CA GLU A 271 -22.48 4.01 -8.67
C GLU A 271 -22.27 4.76 -10.01
N GLU A 272 -21.55 5.89 -9.99
CA GLU A 272 -21.18 6.63 -11.21
C GLU A 272 -20.30 5.79 -12.14
N TYR A 273 -19.29 5.10 -11.59
CA TYR A 273 -18.38 4.25 -12.37
C TYR A 273 -19.10 3.07 -13.04
N ASN A 274 -20.12 2.51 -12.41
CA ASN A 274 -20.87 1.35 -12.91
C ASN A 274 -21.95 1.72 -13.94
N LYS A 275 -22.21 3.02 -14.21
CA LYS A 275 -23.14 3.51 -15.26
C LYS A 275 -22.44 3.67 -16.59
#